data_c801a7ce8c106c45413c56213653d891
#
_entry.id   c801a7ce8c106c45413c56213653d891
#
_cell.length_a   1.000
_cell.length_b   1.000
_cell.length_c   1.000
_cell.angle_alpha   90.00
_cell.angle_beta   90.00
_cell.angle_gamma   90.00
#
_symmetry.space_group_name_H-M   'P 1'
#
loop_
_entity.id
_entity.type
_entity.pdbx_description
1 polymer ?
#
loop_
_entity_poly.entity_id
_entity_poly.type
_entity_poly.pdbx_seq_one_letter_code
_entity_poly.pdbx_strand_id
1 'polypeptide(L)'
;SISPSVLGVSLGSVEVAKSASHLGEAMYEAAKRGGLLITLDEIQDASTEEMRELGNEMQLLIRQGANVAFAFAGLPTSVDGVVVDDTLTFLQRAKHIELTRLSDFEVGGSFEDTMRRAGKELDEGVAELLTKASVGYPFMVQLVGYYAWQVAARSGAESVDEEAARKGIQAALDSFNAMVIAPALRRVSERQFQYLAAMAQCEGDEIANGDIAKKMGLPANKVGSYRKRLIDAGLIEPAGYGCVSFAIPYMRDYLLEIVRKG
;
A
#
# COMPACT_ATOMS: atom_id res chain seq x y z
N SER A 1 -10.57 1.68 19.39
CA SER A 1 -11.52 0.55 19.44
C SER A 1 -11.18 -0.42 18.32
N ILE A 2 -10.64 -1.56 18.69
CA ILE A 2 -10.35 -2.66 17.76
C ILE A 2 -11.64 -3.45 17.59
N SER A 3 -12.14 -3.56 16.38
CA SER A 3 -13.27 -4.43 16.06
C SER A 3 -12.73 -5.76 15.50
N PRO A 4 -12.74 -6.86 16.26
CA PRO A 4 -12.32 -8.15 15.73
C PRO A 4 -13.43 -8.77 14.89
N SER A 5 -13.15 -9.07 13.64
CA SER A 5 -13.98 -9.93 12.81
C SER A 5 -13.36 -11.32 12.70
N VAL A 6 -14.03 -12.33 13.23
CA VAL A 6 -13.63 -13.74 13.12
C VAL A 6 -14.68 -14.45 12.27
N LEU A 7 -14.27 -15.02 11.12
CA LEU A 7 -15.08 -15.90 10.27
C LEU A 7 -16.48 -15.36 9.91
N GLY A 8 -16.57 -14.09 9.48
CA GLY A 8 -17.84 -13.51 9.06
C GLY A 8 -18.87 -13.31 10.17
N VAL A 9 -18.48 -13.46 11.43
CA VAL A 9 -19.32 -13.11 12.59
C VAL A 9 -18.80 -11.80 13.16
N SER A 10 -19.54 -10.71 12.97
CA SER A 10 -19.32 -9.45 13.65
C SER A 10 -19.67 -9.66 15.13
N LEU A 11 -18.66 -9.80 15.97
CA LEU A 11 -18.82 -9.63 17.40
C LEU A 11 -18.94 -8.14 17.66
N GLY A 12 -20.09 -7.71 18.15
CA GLY A 12 -20.39 -6.30 18.43
C GLY A 12 -19.28 -5.65 19.28
N SER A 13 -19.16 -4.34 19.16
CA SER A 13 -18.17 -3.52 19.87
C SER A 13 -18.16 -3.86 21.37
N VAL A 14 -17.13 -4.61 21.77
CA VAL A 14 -16.83 -4.77 23.20
C VAL A 14 -16.03 -3.52 23.60
N GLU A 15 -16.53 -2.75 24.52
CA GLU A 15 -15.74 -1.73 25.20
C GLU A 15 -14.58 -2.43 25.91
N VAL A 16 -13.38 -2.32 25.33
CA VAL A 16 -12.14 -2.78 25.96
C VAL A 16 -11.71 -1.74 26.99
N ALA A 17 -12.44 -1.73 28.11
CA ALA A 17 -11.95 -1.09 29.31
C ALA A 17 -11.54 -2.19 30.29
N LYS A 18 -10.22 -2.33 30.48
CA LYS A 18 -9.50 -3.08 31.53
C LYS A 18 -9.01 -4.47 31.18
N SER A 19 -7.71 -4.53 31.09
CA SER A 19 -6.70 -5.58 31.25
C SER A 19 -6.45 -6.49 30.04
N ALA A 20 -5.20 -6.48 29.60
CA ALA A 20 -4.59 -7.40 28.63
C ALA A 20 -4.90 -8.89 28.92
N SER A 21 -5.16 -9.26 30.18
CA SER A 21 -5.54 -10.60 30.60
C SER A 21 -6.80 -11.14 29.93
N HIS A 22 -7.77 -10.30 29.61
CA HIS A 22 -9.01 -10.74 28.94
C HIS A 22 -8.82 -11.03 27.45
N LEU A 23 -7.91 -10.31 26.78
CA LEU A 23 -7.63 -10.55 25.35
C LEU A 23 -6.91 -11.89 25.16
N GLY A 24 -5.87 -12.14 25.93
CA GLY A 24 -5.12 -13.41 25.89
C GLY A 24 -5.97 -14.61 26.20
N GLU A 25 -6.83 -14.51 27.23
CA GLU A 25 -7.75 -15.57 27.61
C GLU A 25 -8.80 -15.86 26.51
N ALA A 26 -9.36 -14.82 25.90
CA ALA A 26 -10.29 -14.95 24.79
C ALA A 26 -9.62 -15.60 23.55
N MET A 27 -8.39 -15.21 23.24
CA MET A 27 -7.59 -15.82 22.16
C MET A 27 -7.30 -17.29 22.44
N TYR A 28 -6.94 -17.64 23.68
CA TYR A 28 -6.65 -19.01 24.07
C TYR A 28 -7.89 -19.90 23.96
N GLU A 29 -9.03 -19.44 24.44
CA GLU A 29 -10.29 -20.17 24.32
C GLU A 29 -10.76 -20.31 22.86
N ALA A 30 -10.52 -19.30 22.02
CA ALA A 30 -10.78 -19.40 20.58
C ALA A 30 -9.86 -20.43 19.91
N ALA A 31 -8.59 -20.45 20.27
CA ALA A 31 -7.60 -21.37 19.71
C ALA A 31 -7.92 -22.84 20.00
N LYS A 32 -8.54 -23.14 21.13
CA LYS A 32 -8.96 -24.51 21.49
C LYS A 32 -10.02 -25.08 20.55
N ARG A 33 -10.77 -24.24 19.86
CA ARG A 33 -11.89 -24.65 18.99
C ARG A 33 -11.48 -25.10 17.58
N GLY A 34 -10.20 -24.99 17.20
CA GLY A 34 -9.74 -25.43 15.89
C GLY A 34 -8.55 -24.66 15.34
N GLY A 35 -7.94 -23.82 16.16
CA GLY A 35 -6.87 -22.92 15.77
C GLY A 35 -7.36 -21.49 15.55
N LEU A 36 -6.46 -20.53 15.70
CA LEU A 36 -6.75 -19.12 15.60
C LEU A 36 -5.70 -18.41 14.74
N LEU A 37 -6.13 -17.76 13.67
CA LEU A 37 -5.31 -16.81 12.90
C LEU A 37 -5.72 -15.40 13.29
N ILE A 38 -4.77 -14.62 13.76
CA ILE A 38 -4.95 -13.20 14.10
C ILE A 38 -4.22 -12.37 13.06
N THR A 39 -4.95 -11.48 12.39
CA THR A 39 -4.39 -10.55 11.43
C THR A 39 -4.52 -9.13 11.95
N LEU A 40 -3.45 -8.36 11.83
CA LEU A 40 -3.42 -6.93 12.13
C LEU A 40 -2.86 -6.19 10.92
N ASP A 41 -3.69 -5.36 10.33
CA ASP A 41 -3.33 -4.49 9.22
C ASP A 41 -3.06 -3.07 9.71
N GLU A 42 -2.29 -2.30 8.92
CA GLU A 42 -1.94 -0.91 9.22
C GLU A 42 -1.29 -0.74 10.62
N ILE A 43 -0.28 -1.57 10.91
CA ILE A 43 0.37 -1.58 12.25
C ILE A 43 0.96 -0.23 12.67
N GLN A 44 1.15 0.71 11.74
CA GLN A 44 1.58 2.07 12.05
C GLN A 44 0.53 2.89 12.80
N ASP A 45 -0.74 2.48 12.76
CA ASP A 45 -1.83 3.15 13.50
C ASP A 45 -1.93 2.68 14.95
N ALA A 46 -1.27 1.56 15.29
CA ALA A 46 -1.18 1.05 16.65
C ALA A 46 -0.08 1.80 17.44
N SER A 47 -0.36 2.12 18.69
CA SER A 47 0.66 2.65 19.58
C SER A 47 1.70 1.59 19.96
N THR A 48 2.90 2.02 20.32
CA THR A 48 3.96 1.11 20.79
C THR A 48 3.50 0.30 22.01
N GLU A 49 2.67 0.87 22.88
CA GLU A 49 2.16 0.19 24.07
C GLU A 49 1.18 -0.92 23.70
N GLU A 50 0.24 -0.66 22.79
CA GLU A 50 -0.68 -1.70 22.25
C GLU A 50 0.06 -2.85 21.58
N MET A 51 1.11 -2.53 20.79
CA MET A 51 1.94 -3.54 20.15
C MET A 51 2.71 -4.39 21.17
N ARG A 52 3.19 -3.78 22.27
CA ARG A 52 3.85 -4.51 23.36
C ARG A 52 2.90 -5.42 24.12
N GLU A 53 1.70 -4.94 24.43
CA GLU A 53 0.65 -5.74 25.07
C GLU A 53 0.30 -6.95 24.21
N LEU A 54 0.00 -6.74 22.93
CA LEU A 54 -0.27 -7.82 21.99
C LEU A 54 0.91 -8.80 21.89
N GLY A 55 2.14 -8.29 21.83
CA GLY A 55 3.36 -9.11 21.79
C GLY A 55 3.54 -10.00 23.02
N ASN A 56 3.22 -9.49 24.20
CA ASN A 56 3.26 -10.27 25.44
C ASN A 56 2.23 -11.41 25.42
N GLU A 57 1.00 -11.13 24.99
CA GLU A 57 -0.06 -12.13 24.85
C GLU A 57 0.31 -13.20 23.80
N MET A 58 0.86 -12.78 22.65
CA MET A 58 1.38 -13.72 21.65
C MET A 58 2.41 -14.69 22.22
N GLN A 59 3.40 -14.17 22.95
CA GLN A 59 4.43 -15.01 23.58
C GLN A 59 3.84 -15.97 24.61
N LEU A 60 2.84 -15.53 25.38
CA LEU A 60 2.16 -16.37 26.36
C LEU A 60 1.42 -17.52 25.66
N LEU A 61 0.64 -17.21 24.63
CA LEU A 61 -0.10 -18.23 23.85
C LEU A 61 0.82 -19.24 23.19
N ILE A 62 1.93 -18.80 22.61
CA ILE A 62 2.94 -19.69 22.01
C ILE A 62 3.58 -20.59 23.08
N ARG A 63 3.93 -20.05 24.24
CA ARG A 63 4.50 -20.84 25.36
C ARG A 63 3.52 -21.86 25.92
N GLN A 64 2.23 -21.55 25.89
CA GLN A 64 1.16 -22.50 26.30
C GLN A 64 0.87 -23.58 25.25
N GLY A 65 1.54 -23.52 24.08
CA GLY A 65 1.31 -24.44 22.98
C GLY A 65 -0.06 -24.27 22.33
N ALA A 66 -0.65 -23.08 22.42
CA ALA A 66 -1.92 -22.77 21.76
C ALA A 66 -1.76 -22.85 20.24
N ASN A 67 -2.78 -23.37 19.55
CA ASN A 67 -2.79 -23.41 18.08
C ASN A 67 -3.15 -22.03 17.51
N VAL A 68 -2.16 -21.15 17.46
CA VAL A 68 -2.31 -19.76 17.02
C VAL A 68 -1.29 -19.41 15.95
N ALA A 69 -1.70 -18.55 15.01
CA ALA A 69 -0.83 -17.89 14.05
C ALA A 69 -1.15 -16.39 14.01
N PHE A 70 -0.13 -15.59 13.69
CA PHE A 70 -0.24 -14.14 13.61
C PHE A 70 0.29 -13.67 12.27
N ALA A 71 -0.38 -12.71 11.65
CA ALA A 71 0.08 -12.03 10.44
C ALA A 71 -0.13 -10.53 10.61
N PHE A 72 0.94 -9.77 10.46
CA PHE A 72 0.94 -8.31 10.55
C PHE A 72 1.26 -7.71 9.19
N ALA A 73 0.58 -6.64 8.85
CA ALA A 73 0.86 -5.86 7.65
C ALA A 73 0.97 -4.37 8.01
N GLY A 74 1.80 -3.65 7.28
CA GLY A 74 2.01 -2.23 7.47
C GLY A 74 3.09 -1.68 6.54
N LEU A 75 3.35 -0.40 6.65
CA LEU A 75 4.42 0.24 5.89
C LEU A 75 5.80 -0.34 6.31
N PRO A 76 6.75 -0.50 5.37
CA PRO A 76 8.07 -1.08 5.67
C PRO A 76 8.77 -0.45 6.87
N THR A 77 8.78 0.88 6.96
CA THR A 77 9.39 1.63 8.09
C THR A 77 8.73 1.32 9.43
N SER A 78 7.44 1.00 9.44
CA SER A 78 6.69 0.66 10.65
C SER A 78 6.94 -0.77 11.07
N VAL A 79 7.00 -1.70 10.10
CA VAL A 79 7.39 -3.09 10.35
C VAL A 79 8.80 -3.15 10.92
N ASP A 80 9.76 -2.44 10.31
CA ASP A 80 11.13 -2.35 10.81
C ASP A 80 11.19 -1.77 12.23
N GLY A 81 10.40 -0.73 12.51
CA GLY A 81 10.31 -0.12 13.83
C GLY A 81 9.80 -1.09 14.91
N VAL A 82 8.80 -1.89 14.59
CA VAL A 82 8.25 -2.93 15.50
C VAL A 82 9.26 -4.06 15.73
N VAL A 83 9.98 -4.46 14.69
CA VAL A 83 10.98 -5.54 14.79
C VAL A 83 12.21 -5.13 15.61
N VAL A 84 12.57 -3.85 15.60
CA VAL A 84 13.73 -3.32 16.34
C VAL A 84 13.40 -2.98 17.80
N ASP A 85 12.12 -2.94 18.20
CA ASP A 85 11.72 -2.71 19.59
C ASP A 85 12.25 -3.82 20.51
N ASP A 86 12.98 -3.46 21.56
CA ASP A 86 13.63 -4.39 22.48
C ASP A 86 12.63 -5.36 23.15
N THR A 87 11.39 -4.97 23.29
CA THR A 87 10.31 -5.80 23.87
C THR A 87 9.74 -6.80 22.89
N LEU A 88 9.86 -6.51 21.59
CA LEU A 88 9.26 -7.30 20.49
C LEU A 88 10.30 -8.06 19.67
N THR A 89 11.51 -8.27 20.22
CA THR A 89 12.63 -8.95 19.53
C THR A 89 12.30 -10.34 19.00
N PHE A 90 11.29 -11.01 19.57
CA PHE A 90 10.85 -12.32 19.07
C PHE A 90 10.23 -12.22 17.67
N LEU A 91 9.71 -11.07 17.26
CA LEU A 91 9.18 -10.82 15.90
C LEU A 91 10.28 -10.82 14.83
N GLN A 92 11.56 -10.63 15.22
CA GLN A 92 12.70 -10.79 14.31
C GLN A 92 12.79 -12.21 13.73
N ARG A 93 12.16 -13.20 14.38
CA ARG A 93 12.10 -14.59 13.91
C ARG A 93 10.87 -14.87 13.04
N ALA A 94 9.96 -13.92 12.91
CA ALA A 94 8.81 -14.05 12.02
C ALA A 94 9.27 -14.09 10.56
N LYS A 95 8.48 -14.73 9.71
CA LYS A 95 8.71 -14.68 8.27
C LYS A 95 8.36 -13.27 7.76
N HIS A 96 9.34 -12.57 7.24
CA HIS A 96 9.14 -11.29 6.58
C HIS A 96 8.77 -11.53 5.12
N ILE A 97 7.72 -10.86 4.66
CA ILE A 97 7.27 -10.87 3.28
C ILE A 97 7.16 -9.43 2.84
N GLU A 98 7.97 -9.04 1.87
CA GLU A 98 7.87 -7.74 1.23
C GLU A 98 6.95 -7.85 0.01
N LEU A 99 5.89 -7.04 0.00
CA LEU A 99 4.96 -6.95 -1.12
C LEU A 99 5.49 -5.91 -2.10
N THR A 100 6.10 -6.38 -3.17
CA THR A 100 6.63 -5.55 -4.25
C THR A 100 5.60 -5.37 -5.37
N ARG A 101 5.97 -4.62 -6.41
CA ARG A 101 5.16 -4.54 -7.63
C ARG A 101 5.01 -5.92 -8.27
N LEU A 102 3.84 -6.18 -8.83
CA LEU A 102 3.56 -7.40 -9.58
C LEU A 102 4.35 -7.42 -10.89
N SER A 103 4.79 -8.59 -11.31
CA SER A 103 5.45 -8.76 -12.61
C SER A 103 4.45 -8.61 -13.76
N ASP A 104 4.93 -8.19 -14.93
CA ASP A 104 4.10 -8.04 -16.12
C ASP A 104 3.43 -9.38 -16.51
N PHE A 105 4.11 -10.49 -16.29
CA PHE A 105 3.57 -11.83 -16.55
C PHE A 105 2.36 -12.14 -15.65
N GLU A 106 2.48 -11.89 -14.35
CA GLU A 106 1.38 -12.12 -13.39
C GLU A 106 0.19 -11.20 -13.68
N VAL A 107 0.46 -9.94 -14.00
CA VAL A 107 -0.58 -8.95 -14.31
C VAL A 107 -1.30 -9.30 -15.60
N GLY A 108 -0.58 -9.62 -16.68
CA GLY A 108 -1.16 -9.99 -17.97
C GLY A 108 -2.08 -11.20 -17.86
N GLY A 109 -1.60 -12.28 -17.23
CA GLY A 109 -2.42 -13.48 -16.98
C GLY A 109 -3.64 -13.20 -16.10
N SER A 110 -3.52 -12.32 -15.11
CA SER A 110 -4.64 -11.90 -14.26
C SER A 110 -5.72 -11.15 -15.04
N PHE A 111 -5.35 -10.29 -15.99
CA PHE A 111 -6.32 -9.61 -16.86
C PHE A 111 -7.07 -10.61 -17.74
N GLU A 112 -6.37 -11.51 -18.43
CA GLU A 112 -6.99 -12.51 -19.30
C GLU A 112 -7.99 -13.39 -18.52
N ASP A 113 -7.57 -13.93 -17.38
CA ASP A 113 -8.42 -14.80 -16.56
C ASP A 113 -9.62 -14.05 -15.96
N THR A 114 -9.41 -12.83 -15.48
CA THR A 114 -10.49 -12.04 -14.87
C THR A 114 -11.51 -11.58 -15.89
N MET A 115 -11.06 -11.13 -17.07
CA MET A 115 -11.96 -10.72 -18.16
C MET A 115 -12.78 -11.90 -18.68
N ARG A 116 -12.16 -13.06 -18.87
CA ARG A 116 -12.86 -14.29 -19.29
C ARG A 116 -13.94 -14.71 -18.28
N ARG A 117 -13.62 -14.66 -16.98
CA ARG A 117 -14.60 -14.92 -15.90
C ARG A 117 -15.73 -13.89 -15.87
N ALA A 118 -15.47 -12.66 -16.30
CA ALA A 118 -16.46 -11.59 -16.42
C ALA A 118 -17.22 -11.62 -17.76
N GLY A 119 -17.06 -12.69 -18.57
CA GLY A 119 -17.77 -12.90 -19.82
C GLY A 119 -17.27 -12.04 -20.98
N LYS A 120 -16.00 -11.64 -20.97
CA LYS A 120 -15.38 -10.89 -22.07
C LYS A 120 -14.01 -11.46 -22.41
N GLU A 121 -13.67 -11.40 -23.68
CA GLU A 121 -12.33 -11.70 -24.16
C GLU A 121 -11.51 -10.39 -24.27
N LEU A 122 -10.20 -10.51 -24.30
CA LEU A 122 -9.30 -9.40 -24.65
C LEU A 122 -8.84 -9.58 -26.09
N ASP A 123 -8.92 -8.54 -26.89
CA ASP A 123 -8.35 -8.53 -28.23
C ASP A 123 -6.81 -8.59 -28.15
N GLU A 124 -6.18 -8.96 -29.27
CA GLU A 124 -4.72 -9.10 -29.35
C GLU A 124 -4.00 -7.81 -28.91
N GLY A 125 -3.00 -7.93 -28.03
CA GLY A 125 -2.22 -6.81 -27.49
C GLY A 125 -2.88 -6.02 -26.36
N VAL A 126 -4.18 -6.22 -26.11
CA VAL A 126 -4.89 -5.47 -25.05
C VAL A 126 -4.37 -5.81 -23.66
N ALA A 127 -4.11 -7.10 -23.38
CA ALA A 127 -3.53 -7.51 -22.11
C ALA A 127 -2.20 -6.80 -21.83
N GLU A 128 -1.33 -6.68 -22.83
CA GLU A 128 -0.06 -5.97 -22.72
C GLU A 128 -0.27 -4.46 -22.47
N LEU A 129 -1.23 -3.84 -23.16
CA LEU A 129 -1.57 -2.43 -22.98
C LEU A 129 -2.05 -2.13 -21.56
N LEU A 130 -2.97 -2.96 -21.01
CA LEU A 130 -3.47 -2.84 -19.65
C LEU A 130 -2.35 -3.09 -18.62
N THR A 131 -1.48 -4.08 -18.87
CA THR A 131 -0.35 -4.40 -18.01
C THR A 131 0.60 -3.21 -17.89
N LYS A 132 1.02 -2.64 -19.00
CA LYS A 132 1.87 -1.44 -19.02
C LYS A 132 1.25 -0.27 -18.25
N ALA A 133 -0.06 -0.06 -18.43
CA ALA A 133 -0.78 1.01 -17.74
C ALA A 133 -0.97 0.76 -16.24
N SER A 134 -0.88 -0.47 -15.78
CA SER A 134 -0.97 -0.79 -14.35
C SER A 134 0.35 -0.57 -13.59
N VAL A 135 1.48 -0.55 -14.31
CA VAL A 135 2.85 -0.48 -13.79
C VAL A 135 3.12 -1.47 -12.64
N GLY A 136 2.43 -2.62 -12.65
CA GLY A 136 2.50 -3.64 -11.60
C GLY A 136 1.95 -3.20 -10.23
N TYR A 137 1.27 -2.06 -10.15
CA TYR A 137 0.70 -1.56 -8.89
C TYR A 137 -0.69 -2.17 -8.67
N PRO A 138 -0.91 -2.98 -7.60
CA PRO A 138 -2.13 -3.79 -7.46
C PRO A 138 -3.43 -3.02 -7.59
N PHE A 139 -3.51 -1.82 -7.01
CA PHE A 139 -4.70 -0.98 -7.11
C PHE A 139 -4.93 -0.47 -8.54
N MET A 140 -3.85 -0.12 -9.27
CA MET A 140 -3.96 0.26 -10.68
C MET A 140 -4.37 -0.92 -11.56
N VAL A 141 -3.91 -2.15 -11.28
CA VAL A 141 -4.37 -3.36 -11.98
C VAL A 141 -5.90 -3.48 -11.87
N GLN A 142 -6.45 -3.30 -10.68
CA GLN A 142 -7.90 -3.35 -10.47
C GLN A 142 -8.62 -2.22 -11.22
N LEU A 143 -8.14 -0.98 -11.12
CA LEU A 143 -8.78 0.17 -11.76
C LEU A 143 -8.77 0.04 -13.28
N VAL A 144 -7.60 -0.27 -13.87
CA VAL A 144 -7.42 -0.38 -15.31
C VAL A 144 -8.32 -1.49 -15.87
N GLY A 145 -8.33 -2.66 -15.22
CA GLY A 145 -9.20 -3.78 -15.60
C GLY A 145 -10.68 -3.43 -15.50
N TYR A 146 -11.08 -2.83 -14.38
CA TYR A 146 -12.48 -2.44 -14.16
C TYR A 146 -12.98 -1.45 -15.19
N TYR A 147 -12.24 -0.37 -15.46
CA TYR A 147 -12.69 0.65 -16.41
C TYR A 147 -12.64 0.18 -17.86
N ALA A 148 -11.65 -0.63 -18.26
CA ALA A 148 -11.62 -1.23 -19.59
C ALA A 148 -12.82 -2.15 -19.82
N TRP A 149 -13.10 -3.02 -18.85
CA TRP A 149 -14.31 -3.86 -18.87
C TRP A 149 -15.60 -3.03 -18.93
N GLN A 150 -15.68 -1.96 -18.13
CA GLN A 150 -16.87 -1.10 -18.06
C GLN A 150 -17.14 -0.40 -19.40
N VAL A 151 -16.10 0.06 -20.11
CA VAL A 151 -16.25 0.69 -21.43
C VAL A 151 -16.81 -0.32 -22.42
N ALA A 152 -16.22 -1.53 -22.50
CA ALA A 152 -16.71 -2.60 -23.38
C ALA A 152 -18.12 -3.08 -23.00
N ALA A 153 -18.44 -3.13 -21.71
CA ALA A 153 -19.78 -3.52 -21.26
C ALA A 153 -20.86 -2.53 -21.67
N ARG A 154 -20.57 -1.23 -21.59
CA ARG A 154 -21.50 -0.15 -22.00
C ARG A 154 -21.79 -0.12 -23.51
N SER A 155 -20.83 -0.51 -24.33
CA SER A 155 -21.02 -0.63 -25.79
C SER A 155 -21.69 -1.94 -26.21
N GLY A 156 -21.90 -2.88 -25.28
CA GLY A 156 -22.43 -4.20 -25.57
C GLY A 156 -21.42 -5.12 -26.29
N ALA A 157 -20.14 -4.75 -26.33
CA ALA A 157 -19.10 -5.56 -26.98
C ALA A 157 -18.84 -6.87 -26.22
N GLU A 158 -18.56 -7.94 -26.97
CA GLU A 158 -18.19 -9.25 -26.40
C GLU A 158 -16.72 -9.29 -25.95
N SER A 159 -15.87 -8.44 -26.55
CA SER A 159 -14.45 -8.29 -26.19
C SER A 159 -14.10 -6.87 -25.76
N VAL A 160 -12.94 -6.74 -25.14
CA VAL A 160 -12.30 -5.44 -24.86
C VAL A 160 -11.30 -5.21 -25.99
N ASP A 161 -11.61 -4.29 -26.87
CA ASP A 161 -10.73 -3.85 -27.95
C ASP A 161 -9.73 -2.77 -27.46
N GLU A 162 -8.80 -2.36 -28.34
CA GLU A 162 -7.79 -1.36 -28.02
C GLU A 162 -8.43 0.00 -27.65
N GLU A 163 -9.51 0.39 -28.29
CA GLU A 163 -10.18 1.66 -28.03
C GLU A 163 -10.84 1.66 -26.65
N ALA A 164 -11.54 0.58 -26.28
CA ALA A 164 -12.12 0.40 -24.95
C ALA A 164 -11.01 0.38 -23.86
N ALA A 165 -9.91 -0.31 -24.13
CA ALA A 165 -8.77 -0.36 -23.23
C ALA A 165 -8.18 1.05 -23.01
N ARG A 166 -7.90 1.83 -24.04
CA ARG A 166 -7.37 3.19 -23.94
C ARG A 166 -8.31 4.14 -23.18
N LYS A 167 -9.60 4.08 -23.46
CA LYS A 167 -10.62 4.86 -22.72
C LYS A 167 -10.69 4.42 -21.25
N GLY A 168 -10.61 3.13 -21.00
CA GLY A 168 -10.58 2.56 -19.66
C GLY A 168 -9.34 2.99 -18.87
N ILE A 169 -8.18 2.97 -19.50
CA ILE A 169 -6.91 3.43 -18.88
C ILE A 169 -7.01 4.91 -18.49
N GLN A 170 -7.54 5.76 -19.38
CA GLN A 170 -7.70 7.19 -19.05
C GLN A 170 -8.64 7.39 -17.86
N ALA A 171 -9.78 6.72 -17.84
CA ALA A 171 -10.71 6.78 -16.72
C ALA A 171 -10.09 6.21 -15.41
N ALA A 172 -9.27 5.18 -15.51
CA ALA A 172 -8.52 4.64 -14.37
C ALA A 172 -7.51 5.65 -13.81
N LEU A 173 -6.76 6.34 -14.66
CA LEU A 173 -5.82 7.39 -14.26
C LEU A 173 -6.54 8.55 -13.58
N ASP A 174 -7.65 9.03 -14.15
CA ASP A 174 -8.45 10.10 -13.56
C ASP A 174 -8.98 9.70 -12.19
N SER A 175 -9.48 8.48 -12.06
CA SER A 175 -9.95 7.93 -10.79
C SER A 175 -8.82 7.77 -9.77
N PHE A 176 -7.67 7.25 -10.19
CA PHE A 176 -6.49 7.10 -9.34
C PHE A 176 -5.99 8.44 -8.82
N ASN A 177 -5.92 9.43 -9.69
CA ASN A 177 -5.54 10.80 -9.32
C ASN A 177 -6.50 11.37 -8.26
N ALA A 178 -7.80 11.17 -8.43
CA ALA A 178 -8.81 11.67 -7.51
C ALA A 178 -8.84 10.92 -6.16
N MET A 179 -8.64 9.60 -6.18
CA MET A 179 -8.79 8.74 -5.00
C MET A 179 -7.51 8.58 -4.20
N VAL A 180 -6.34 8.66 -4.85
CA VAL A 180 -5.05 8.37 -4.22
C VAL A 180 -4.15 9.60 -4.18
N ILE A 181 -3.79 10.17 -5.34
CA ILE A 181 -2.76 11.20 -5.40
C ILE A 181 -3.25 12.52 -4.78
N ALA A 182 -4.40 13.02 -5.19
CA ALA A 182 -4.89 14.30 -4.69
C ALA A 182 -5.17 14.30 -3.16
N PRO A 183 -5.76 13.25 -2.55
CA PRO A 183 -5.87 13.15 -1.10
C PRO A 183 -4.51 13.06 -0.38
N ALA A 184 -3.56 12.31 -0.94
CA ALA A 184 -2.21 12.20 -0.37
C ALA A 184 -1.51 13.55 -0.33
N LEU A 185 -1.59 14.33 -1.41
CA LEU A 185 -1.00 15.67 -1.49
C LEU A 185 -1.70 16.70 -0.59
N ARG A 186 -2.97 16.52 -0.24
CA ARG A 186 -3.65 17.39 0.74
C ARG A 186 -3.15 17.23 2.17
N ARG A 187 -2.50 16.11 2.49
CA ARG A 187 -1.98 15.82 3.83
C ARG A 187 -0.56 16.33 4.05
N VAL A 188 0.14 16.76 3.01
CA VAL A 188 1.51 17.26 3.14
C VAL A 188 1.54 18.77 3.39
N SER A 189 2.58 19.22 4.10
CA SER A 189 2.81 20.65 4.29
C SER A 189 3.27 21.32 2.98
N GLU A 190 3.14 22.64 2.89
CA GLU A 190 3.61 23.43 1.75
C GLU A 190 5.07 23.13 1.36
N ARG A 191 5.96 22.98 2.34
CA ARG A 191 7.38 22.67 2.11
C ARG A 191 7.59 21.23 1.60
N GLN A 192 6.81 20.29 2.06
CA GLN A 192 6.82 18.91 1.54
C GLN A 192 6.27 18.87 0.11
N PHE A 193 5.22 19.63 -0.19
CA PHE A 193 4.71 19.76 -1.54
C PHE A 193 5.77 20.36 -2.48
N GLN A 194 6.46 21.43 -2.06
CA GLN A 194 7.57 22.02 -2.82
C GLN A 194 8.71 21.02 -3.07
N TYR A 195 8.99 20.15 -2.11
CA TYR A 195 9.96 19.06 -2.27
C TYR A 195 9.52 18.07 -3.35
N LEU A 196 8.27 17.60 -3.31
CA LEU A 196 7.70 16.69 -4.32
C LEU A 196 7.64 17.33 -5.70
N ALA A 197 7.26 18.60 -5.79
CA ALA A 197 7.23 19.36 -7.04
C ALA A 197 8.63 19.57 -7.64
N ALA A 198 9.63 19.84 -6.80
CA ALA A 198 11.03 19.92 -7.22
C ALA A 198 11.56 18.55 -7.69
N MET A 199 11.22 17.49 -6.95
CA MET A 199 11.56 16.12 -7.28
C MET A 199 10.96 15.69 -8.64
N ALA A 200 9.69 16.02 -8.92
CA ALA A 200 9.03 15.72 -10.18
C ALA A 200 9.74 16.35 -11.39
N GLN A 201 10.37 17.51 -11.22
CA GLN A 201 11.10 18.23 -12.25
C GLN A 201 12.56 17.75 -12.44
N CYS A 202 13.05 16.82 -11.64
CA CYS A 202 14.36 16.21 -11.83
C CYS A 202 14.27 15.08 -12.87
N GLU A 203 15.38 14.75 -13.53
CA GLU A 203 15.45 13.66 -14.50
C GLU A 203 15.69 12.31 -13.81
N GLY A 204 15.23 11.23 -14.45
CA GLY A 204 15.42 9.85 -13.96
C GLY A 204 14.38 9.44 -12.92
N ASP A 205 14.37 8.17 -12.55
CA ASP A 205 13.44 7.60 -11.56
C ASP A 205 14.03 7.66 -10.16
N GLU A 206 15.33 7.47 -10.04
CA GLU A 206 16.11 7.62 -8.81
C GLU A 206 16.71 9.02 -8.74
N ILE A 207 16.21 9.84 -7.83
CA ILE A 207 16.54 11.26 -7.78
C ILE A 207 17.39 11.57 -6.54
N ALA A 208 18.57 12.14 -6.75
CA ALA A 208 19.44 12.52 -5.66
C ALA A 208 18.84 13.67 -4.82
N ASN A 209 18.88 13.52 -3.50
CA ASN A 209 18.35 14.53 -2.59
C ASN A 209 19.04 15.91 -2.74
N GLY A 210 20.30 15.91 -3.22
CA GLY A 210 21.04 17.12 -3.56
C GLY A 210 20.46 17.89 -4.74
N ASP A 211 19.99 17.19 -5.77
CA ASP A 211 19.38 17.80 -6.95
C ASP A 211 18.01 18.42 -6.62
N ILE A 212 17.24 17.73 -5.77
CA ILE A 212 15.98 18.24 -5.24
C ILE A 212 16.24 19.53 -4.43
N ALA A 213 17.23 19.51 -3.54
CA ALA A 213 17.61 20.68 -2.75
C ALA A 213 18.01 21.85 -3.63
N LYS A 214 18.82 21.61 -4.67
CA LYS A 214 19.23 22.61 -5.66
C LYS A 214 18.03 23.20 -6.39
N LYS A 215 17.08 22.37 -6.81
CA LYS A 215 15.82 22.84 -7.44
C LYS A 215 14.98 23.71 -6.50
N MET A 216 14.95 23.38 -5.21
CA MET A 216 14.27 24.16 -4.18
C MET A 216 15.03 25.45 -3.79
N GLY A 217 16.25 25.66 -4.25
CA GLY A 217 17.11 26.77 -3.81
C GLY A 217 17.54 26.66 -2.35
N LEU A 218 17.64 25.44 -1.81
CA LEU A 218 17.97 25.18 -0.41
C LEU A 218 19.28 24.38 -0.28
N PRO A 219 20.02 24.54 0.84
CA PRO A 219 21.13 23.65 1.16
C PRO A 219 20.65 22.21 1.37
N ALA A 220 21.45 21.22 0.97
CA ALA A 220 21.09 19.80 1.04
C ALA A 220 20.73 19.31 2.46
N ASN A 221 21.36 19.87 3.50
CA ASN A 221 21.06 19.55 4.90
C ASN A 221 19.69 20.04 5.38
N LYS A 222 19.03 20.97 4.66
CA LYS A 222 17.71 21.51 5.03
C LYS A 222 16.55 20.66 4.50
N VAL A 223 16.78 19.80 3.50
CA VAL A 223 15.71 18.99 2.87
C VAL A 223 15.58 17.59 3.47
N GLY A 224 16.54 17.16 4.32
CA GLY A 224 16.54 15.84 4.92
C GLY A 224 15.32 15.53 5.78
N SER A 225 14.79 16.52 6.50
CA SER A 225 13.58 16.37 7.31
C SER A 225 12.31 16.20 6.45
N TYR A 226 12.25 16.85 5.29
CA TYR A 226 11.13 16.69 4.34
C TYR A 226 11.17 15.29 3.72
N ARG A 227 12.38 14.86 3.26
CA ARG A 227 12.62 13.51 2.78
C ARG A 227 12.12 12.45 3.76
N LYS A 228 12.58 12.52 5.02
CA LYS A 228 12.18 11.55 6.04
C LYS A 228 10.65 11.47 6.21
N ARG A 229 9.99 12.62 6.39
CA ARG A 229 8.53 12.66 6.58
C ARG A 229 7.75 12.14 5.36
N LEU A 230 8.26 12.37 4.15
CA LEU A 230 7.63 11.88 2.92
C LEU A 230 7.82 10.37 2.75
N ILE A 231 8.96 9.81 3.21
CA ILE A 231 9.18 8.36 3.31
C ILE A 231 8.24 7.76 4.35
N ASP A 232 8.18 8.35 5.55
CA ASP A 232 7.30 7.88 6.64
C ASP A 232 5.82 7.93 6.23
N ALA A 233 5.45 8.85 5.33
CA ALA A 233 4.10 8.96 4.77
C ALA A 233 3.86 8.06 3.54
N GLY A 234 4.84 7.27 3.08
CA GLY A 234 4.72 6.38 1.93
C GLY A 234 4.54 7.08 0.58
N LEU A 235 4.93 8.37 0.45
CA LEU A 235 4.83 9.12 -0.81
C LEU A 235 6.06 8.96 -1.69
N ILE A 236 7.20 8.77 -1.06
CA ILE A 236 8.48 8.46 -1.71
C ILE A 236 9.15 7.31 -0.97
N GLU A 237 10.05 6.63 -1.64
CA GLU A 237 10.84 5.53 -1.08
C GLU A 237 12.33 5.75 -1.27
N PRO A 238 13.20 5.17 -0.43
CA PRO A 238 14.63 5.19 -0.64
C PRO A 238 14.99 4.45 -1.95
N ALA A 239 15.83 5.07 -2.78
CA ALA A 239 16.33 4.51 -4.03
C ALA A 239 17.85 4.67 -4.09
N GLY A 240 18.58 3.69 -3.57
CA GLY A 240 20.04 3.79 -3.48
C GLY A 240 20.54 4.83 -2.47
N TYR A 241 21.86 5.07 -2.50
CA TYR A 241 22.51 5.96 -1.52
C TYR A 241 22.18 7.42 -1.77
N GLY A 242 21.41 8.02 -0.87
CA GLY A 242 21.07 9.45 -0.95
C GLY A 242 20.00 9.79 -1.99
N CYS A 243 19.46 8.81 -2.71
CA CYS A 243 18.40 8.97 -3.70
C CYS A 243 17.02 8.60 -3.14
N VAL A 244 16.00 9.02 -3.84
CA VAL A 244 14.58 8.69 -3.61
C VAL A 244 13.88 8.48 -4.93
N SER A 245 12.81 7.66 -4.91
CA SER A 245 11.86 7.49 -5.99
C SER A 245 10.43 7.77 -5.52
N PHE A 246 9.50 7.99 -6.43
CA PHE A 246 8.08 8.08 -6.09
C PHE A 246 7.55 6.68 -5.75
N ALA A 247 6.97 6.52 -4.56
CA ALA A 247 6.34 5.27 -4.15
C ALA A 247 4.98 5.06 -4.84
N ILE A 248 4.26 6.14 -5.13
CA ILE A 248 2.95 6.13 -5.79
C ILE A 248 3.15 6.34 -7.30
N PRO A 249 2.69 5.41 -8.15
CA PRO A 249 2.79 5.57 -9.60
C PRO A 249 2.02 6.80 -10.09
N TYR A 250 2.45 7.36 -11.22
CA TYR A 250 1.84 8.53 -11.86
C TYR A 250 1.86 9.84 -11.04
N MET A 251 2.41 9.82 -9.80
CA MET A 251 2.50 11.02 -8.97
C MET A 251 3.39 12.08 -9.63
N ARG A 252 4.48 11.69 -10.29
CA ARG A 252 5.34 12.61 -11.04
C ARG A 252 4.54 13.37 -12.10
N ASP A 253 3.80 12.66 -12.95
CA ASP A 253 3.05 13.26 -14.05
C ASP A 253 1.99 14.21 -13.54
N TYR A 254 1.27 13.78 -12.50
CA TYR A 254 0.27 14.61 -11.83
C TYR A 254 0.86 15.91 -11.24
N LEU A 255 2.02 15.83 -10.59
CA LEU A 255 2.72 17.01 -10.04
C LEU A 255 3.21 17.94 -11.15
N LEU A 256 3.74 17.39 -12.25
CA LEU A 256 4.15 18.19 -13.41
C LEU A 256 2.98 18.94 -14.06
N GLU A 257 1.79 18.33 -14.10
CA GLU A 257 0.58 19.01 -14.56
C GLU A 257 0.19 20.18 -13.65
N ILE A 258 0.24 20.00 -12.33
CA ILE A 258 -0.05 21.09 -11.38
C ILE A 258 0.93 22.24 -11.56
N VAL A 259 2.23 21.93 -11.63
CA VAL A 259 3.29 22.94 -11.79
C VAL A 259 3.15 23.73 -13.09
N ARG A 260 2.62 23.12 -14.17
CA ARG A 260 2.39 23.80 -15.45
C ARG A 260 1.16 24.72 -15.45
N LYS A 261 0.20 24.43 -14.57
CA LYS A 261 -1.08 25.17 -14.49
C LYS A 261 -1.05 26.33 -13.49
N GLY A 262 -0.10 26.34 -12.55
CA GLY A 262 0.12 27.39 -11.55
C GLY A 262 1.22 28.32 -11.92
#